data_73f07d52e7d5fb360af524459321488f
#
_entry.id   73f07d52e7d5fb360af524459321488f
#
_cell.length_a   1.000
_cell.length_b   1.000
_cell.length_c   1.000
_cell.angle_alpha   90.00
_cell.angle_beta   90.00
_cell.angle_gamma   90.00
#
_symmetry.space_group_name_H-M   'P 1'
#
loop_
_entity.id
_entity.type
_entity.pdbx_description
1 polymer ?
#
loop_
_entity_poly.entity_id
_entity_poly.type
_entity_poly.pdbx_seq_one_letter_code
_entity_poly.pdbx_strand_id
1 'polypeptide(L)'
;MKKIFQVLVIAMMAAGSIADPVRVLIVDGFSNHDWKHTTGLLRDVLVSSGGFTVEVSTFGGADWNPEFDRYDVVIQNCNDIKGGEAWPRPVQEALENYVRNGGGLYVFHSANNAFPEWPEYNRMIGLGWRNKDFGRAITLDDDGAVHEIPAGGGGNTGHGKRADTRVTRIGEHPIHAGLPKQWMAADIEVYRYARGPAENLTVLSFARDEKTGLNFPVEWTVGYGKGRVYTSTFGHVWADQENPEGMRCAGHRTLIPRVVEWLAGREITDEVPADFPTGDSISLREIEATE
;
A
#
# COMPACT_ATOMS: atom_id res chain seq x y z
N MET A 1 28.74 59.59 -33.48
CA MET A 1 28.61 59.07 -32.11
C MET A 1 27.53 58.01 -32.09
N LYS A 2 27.91 56.73 -32.11
CA LYS A 2 26.95 55.58 -32.03
C LYS A 2 26.79 55.21 -30.58
N LYS A 3 25.56 55.34 -30.03
CA LYS A 3 25.19 54.87 -28.68
C LYS A 3 24.93 53.36 -28.74
N ILE A 4 25.77 52.61 -28.05
CA ILE A 4 25.58 51.17 -27.83
C ILE A 4 24.63 51.03 -26.61
N PHE A 5 23.43 50.48 -26.81
CA PHE A 5 22.55 50.08 -25.73
C PHE A 5 22.95 48.65 -25.32
N GLN A 6 23.50 48.49 -24.13
CA GLN A 6 23.65 47.18 -23.49
C GLN A 6 22.31 46.76 -22.90
N VAL A 7 21.75 45.68 -23.41
CA VAL A 7 20.58 45.02 -22.84
C VAL A 7 21.07 44.04 -21.76
N LEU A 8 20.80 44.38 -20.51
CA LEU A 8 21.09 43.51 -19.36
C LEU A 8 20.00 42.43 -19.29
N VAL A 9 20.33 41.21 -19.68
CA VAL A 9 19.42 40.05 -19.49
C VAL A 9 19.59 39.57 -18.07
N ILE A 10 18.61 39.87 -17.20
CA ILE A 10 18.54 39.33 -15.84
C ILE A 10 17.92 37.93 -15.98
N ALA A 11 18.74 36.89 -15.86
CA ALA A 11 18.25 35.52 -15.70
C ALA A 11 17.62 35.40 -14.30
N MET A 12 16.30 35.40 -14.22
CA MET A 12 15.58 34.94 -13.01
C MET A 12 15.78 33.44 -12.88
N MET A 13 16.66 33.01 -11.99
CA MET A 13 16.67 31.68 -11.48
C MET A 13 15.38 31.51 -10.64
N ALA A 14 14.42 30.74 -11.15
CA ALA A 14 13.31 30.28 -10.36
C ALA A 14 13.89 29.34 -9.27
N ALA A 15 13.95 29.81 -8.03
CA ALA A 15 14.20 28.98 -6.89
C ALA A 15 13.00 28.01 -6.83
N GLY A 16 13.22 26.75 -7.21
CA GLY A 16 12.22 25.71 -7.03
C GLY A 16 11.87 25.66 -5.54
N SER A 17 10.63 25.93 -5.21
CA SER A 17 10.10 25.72 -3.86
C SER A 17 10.24 24.23 -3.57
N ILE A 18 11.10 23.87 -2.60
CA ILE A 18 11.10 22.51 -2.06
C ILE A 18 9.72 22.33 -1.43
N ALA A 19 8.94 21.40 -1.96
CA ALA A 19 7.62 21.10 -1.41
C ALA A 19 7.80 20.58 0.03
N ASP A 20 6.88 20.97 0.94
CA ASP A 20 6.89 20.45 2.30
C ASP A 20 6.83 18.92 2.29
N PRO A 21 7.55 18.23 3.20
CA PRO A 21 7.53 16.77 3.26
C PRO A 21 6.11 16.24 3.50
N VAL A 22 5.79 15.08 2.93
CA VAL A 22 4.54 14.37 3.21
C VAL A 22 4.59 13.85 4.65
N ARG A 23 3.58 14.19 5.45
CA ARG A 23 3.46 13.75 6.84
C ARG A 23 2.78 12.40 6.89
N VAL A 24 3.50 11.40 7.36
CA VAL A 24 3.03 10.00 7.42
C VAL A 24 2.89 9.57 8.87
N LEU A 25 1.75 8.97 9.21
CA LEU A 25 1.55 8.27 10.46
C LEU A 25 1.48 6.77 10.20
N ILE A 26 2.35 5.98 10.83
CA ILE A 26 2.20 4.52 10.89
C ILE A 26 1.43 4.18 12.18
N VAL A 27 0.31 3.47 12.05
CA VAL A 27 -0.43 2.95 13.21
C VAL A 27 -0.21 1.45 13.33
N ASP A 28 0.23 1.00 14.51
CA ASP A 28 0.57 -0.37 14.81
C ASP A 28 0.15 -0.78 16.23
N GLY A 29 0.63 -1.91 16.76
CA GLY A 29 0.45 -2.33 18.16
C GLY A 29 0.03 -3.79 18.32
N PHE A 30 -0.61 -4.39 17.33
CA PHE A 30 -0.97 -5.81 17.34
C PHE A 30 -1.09 -6.37 15.93
N SER A 31 -0.64 -7.61 15.76
CA SER A 31 -0.79 -8.39 14.53
C SER A 31 -0.43 -9.84 14.81
N ASN A 32 -0.87 -10.74 13.95
CA ASN A 32 -0.31 -12.08 13.89
C ASN A 32 1.02 -12.14 13.10
N HIS A 33 1.44 -11.03 12.51
CA HIS A 33 2.73 -10.82 11.85
C HIS A 33 3.68 -10.01 12.76
N ASP A 34 4.95 -9.90 12.39
CA ASP A 34 5.90 -9.03 13.11
C ASP A 34 5.67 -7.56 12.75
N TRP A 35 4.66 -6.97 13.38
CA TRP A 35 4.30 -5.58 13.14
C TRP A 35 5.39 -4.59 13.55
N LYS A 36 6.19 -4.90 14.61
CA LYS A 36 7.29 -4.02 15.06
C LYS A 36 8.38 -3.92 14.01
N HIS A 37 8.82 -5.07 13.51
CA HIS A 37 9.81 -5.13 12.46
C HIS A 37 9.28 -4.50 11.16
N THR A 38 8.02 -4.80 10.79
CA THR A 38 7.35 -4.19 9.64
C THR A 38 7.32 -2.66 9.73
N THR A 39 6.94 -2.10 10.90
CA THR A 39 6.93 -0.64 11.13
C THR A 39 8.32 -0.03 10.96
N GLY A 40 9.36 -0.67 11.51
CA GLY A 40 10.75 -0.23 11.33
C GLY A 40 11.14 -0.18 9.85
N LEU A 41 10.90 -1.27 9.11
CA LEU A 41 11.22 -1.36 7.69
C LEU A 41 10.46 -0.33 6.82
N LEU A 42 9.19 -0.09 7.11
CA LEU A 42 8.38 0.93 6.42
C LEU A 42 8.94 2.34 6.65
N ARG A 43 9.26 2.64 7.91
CA ARG A 43 9.88 3.90 8.28
C ARG A 43 11.20 4.12 7.56
N ASP A 44 12.07 3.10 7.55
CA ASP A 44 13.39 3.15 6.92
C ASP A 44 13.27 3.39 5.41
N VAL A 45 12.34 2.70 4.73
CA VAL A 45 12.09 2.93 3.30
C VAL A 45 11.66 4.36 3.03
N LEU A 46 10.71 4.91 3.80
CA LEU A 46 10.21 6.26 3.58
C LEU A 46 11.24 7.33 3.91
N VAL A 47 11.95 7.19 5.04
CA VAL A 47 12.98 8.15 5.45
C VAL A 47 14.14 8.16 4.45
N SER A 48 14.61 6.98 4.00
CA SER A 48 15.70 6.89 3.03
C SER A 48 15.33 7.38 1.62
N SER A 49 14.04 7.31 1.26
CA SER A 49 13.56 7.88 -0.02
C SER A 49 13.57 9.41 -0.02
N GLY A 50 13.55 10.05 1.16
CA GLY A 50 13.45 11.53 1.27
C GLY A 50 12.03 12.05 0.99
N GLY A 51 11.76 13.29 1.35
CA GLY A 51 10.46 13.93 1.10
C GLY A 51 9.32 13.50 2.04
N PHE A 52 9.60 12.69 3.08
CA PHE A 52 8.62 12.21 4.04
C PHE A 52 9.04 12.50 5.48
N THR A 53 8.07 12.83 6.34
CA THR A 53 8.23 12.77 7.79
C THR A 53 7.36 11.66 8.32
N VAL A 54 7.92 10.77 9.14
CA VAL A 54 7.23 9.55 9.59
C VAL A 54 7.16 9.54 11.11
N GLU A 55 5.93 9.50 11.62
CA GLU A 55 5.64 9.28 13.03
C GLU A 55 4.95 7.92 13.21
N VAL A 56 5.03 7.35 14.41
CA VAL A 56 4.42 6.07 14.75
C VAL A 56 3.50 6.26 15.94
N SER A 57 2.29 5.73 15.86
CA SER A 57 1.33 5.69 16.97
C SER A 57 0.97 4.24 17.26
N THR A 58 1.54 3.70 18.34
CA THR A 58 1.27 2.34 18.76
C THR A 58 0.00 2.27 19.58
N PHE A 59 -0.91 1.35 19.24
CA PHE A 59 -2.15 1.12 19.98
C PHE A 59 -1.86 0.81 21.46
N GLY A 60 -2.45 1.59 22.34
CA GLY A 60 -2.25 1.54 23.79
C GLY A 60 -3.52 1.29 24.60
N GLY A 61 -4.60 0.81 23.96
CA GLY A 61 -5.87 0.51 24.64
C GLY A 61 -6.93 1.61 24.51
N ALA A 62 -7.84 1.70 25.47
CA ALA A 62 -9.06 2.49 25.37
C ALA A 62 -8.85 4.01 25.19
N ASP A 63 -7.76 4.55 25.74
CA ASP A 63 -7.45 5.99 25.68
C ASP A 63 -6.56 6.35 24.47
N TRP A 64 -6.25 5.37 23.59
CA TRP A 64 -5.46 5.62 22.41
C TRP A 64 -6.21 6.55 21.43
N ASN A 65 -5.56 7.63 21.05
CA ASN A 65 -6.14 8.65 20.17
C ASN A 65 -5.10 9.21 19.21
N PRO A 66 -4.85 8.53 18.07
CA PRO A 66 -4.00 9.06 17.02
C PRO A 66 -4.72 10.23 16.33
N GLU A 67 -4.09 11.38 16.29
CA GLU A 67 -4.64 12.59 15.67
C GLU A 67 -4.46 12.54 14.15
N PHE A 68 -5.27 11.72 13.45
CA PHE A 68 -5.14 11.44 12.01
C PHE A 68 -5.09 12.70 11.15
N ASP A 69 -5.85 13.74 11.50
CA ASP A 69 -5.95 15.00 10.73
C ASP A 69 -4.63 15.79 10.65
N ARG A 70 -3.64 15.43 11.47
CA ARG A 70 -2.30 16.02 11.42
C ARG A 70 -1.45 15.47 10.27
N TYR A 71 -1.87 14.39 9.63
CA TYR A 71 -1.08 13.66 8.65
C TYR A 71 -1.75 13.66 7.28
N ASP A 72 -0.93 13.58 6.26
CA ASP A 72 -1.39 13.51 4.87
C ASP A 72 -1.72 12.05 4.49
N VAL A 73 -1.00 11.08 5.09
CA VAL A 73 -1.21 9.65 4.89
C VAL A 73 -1.12 8.89 6.21
N VAL A 74 -2.03 7.95 6.39
CA VAL A 74 -2.00 6.95 7.47
C VAL A 74 -1.65 5.58 6.86
N ILE A 75 -0.63 4.92 7.39
CA ILE A 75 -0.30 3.53 7.09
C ILE A 75 -0.82 2.66 8.23
N GLN A 76 -1.79 1.82 7.94
CA GLN A 76 -2.38 0.90 8.91
C GLN A 76 -1.63 -0.44 8.87
N ASN A 77 -1.03 -0.84 10.01
CA ASN A 77 -0.24 -2.05 10.22
C ASN A 77 -0.74 -2.88 11.42
N CYS A 78 -2.05 -2.80 11.74
CA CYS A 78 -2.68 -3.64 12.76
C CYS A 78 -3.48 -4.78 12.12
N ASN A 79 -3.56 -5.91 12.84
CA ASN A 79 -4.35 -7.07 12.45
C ASN A 79 -4.82 -7.81 13.70
N ASP A 80 -6.13 -8.00 13.86
CA ASP A 80 -6.77 -8.58 15.06
C ASP A 80 -7.05 -10.10 14.97
N ILE A 81 -6.51 -10.82 13.98
CA ILE A 81 -6.80 -12.26 13.77
C ILE A 81 -6.46 -13.13 14.99
N LYS A 82 -5.44 -12.80 15.78
CA LYS A 82 -5.01 -13.59 16.92
C LYS A 82 -4.99 -12.80 18.24
N GLY A 83 -6.11 -12.13 18.55
CA GLY A 83 -6.28 -11.50 19.85
C GLY A 83 -5.91 -10.02 19.91
N GLY A 84 -5.96 -9.33 18.79
CA GLY A 84 -6.00 -7.89 18.79
C GLY A 84 -7.34 -7.37 19.30
N GLU A 85 -7.34 -6.18 19.86
CA GLU A 85 -8.57 -5.52 20.27
C GLU A 85 -9.09 -4.64 19.13
N ALA A 86 -10.41 -4.58 18.97
CA ALA A 86 -11.02 -3.58 18.09
C ALA A 86 -10.61 -2.18 18.56
N TRP A 87 -10.29 -1.31 17.62
CA TRP A 87 -10.03 0.09 17.96
C TRP A 87 -11.23 0.72 18.66
N PRO A 88 -11.02 1.62 19.63
CA PRO A 88 -12.12 2.35 20.27
C PRO A 88 -13.04 3.02 19.25
N ARG A 89 -14.34 3.00 19.47
CA ARG A 89 -15.31 3.55 18.51
C ARG A 89 -15.00 5.00 18.08
N PRO A 90 -14.58 5.91 18.98
CA PRO A 90 -14.18 7.26 18.57
C PRO A 90 -13.00 7.28 17.58
N VAL A 91 -12.05 6.36 17.73
CA VAL A 91 -10.90 6.24 16.82
C VAL A 91 -11.33 5.69 15.47
N GLN A 92 -12.26 4.72 15.45
CA GLN A 92 -12.85 4.23 14.21
C GLN A 92 -13.52 5.39 13.44
N GLU A 93 -14.37 6.16 14.10
CA GLU A 93 -15.06 7.31 13.53
C GLU A 93 -14.08 8.40 13.06
N ALA A 94 -13.00 8.63 13.80
CA ALA A 94 -11.96 9.57 13.41
C ALA A 94 -11.26 9.13 12.11
N LEU A 95 -10.91 7.84 11.97
CA LEU A 95 -10.32 7.33 10.72
C LEU A 95 -11.31 7.40 9.55
N GLU A 96 -12.57 7.00 9.76
CA GLU A 96 -13.64 7.11 8.76
C GLU A 96 -13.77 8.55 8.24
N ASN A 97 -13.82 9.52 9.16
CA ASN A 97 -13.94 10.93 8.82
C ASN A 97 -12.67 11.47 8.13
N TYR A 98 -11.50 11.09 8.60
CA TYR A 98 -10.22 11.46 7.99
C TYR A 98 -10.18 11.03 6.52
N VAL A 99 -10.44 9.75 6.23
CA VAL A 99 -10.43 9.26 4.84
C VAL A 99 -11.58 9.89 4.03
N ARG A 100 -12.80 9.94 4.58
CA ARG A 100 -13.96 10.54 3.89
C ARG A 100 -13.73 12.00 3.48
N ASN A 101 -12.96 12.74 4.24
CA ASN A 101 -12.65 14.14 3.98
C ASN A 101 -11.43 14.37 3.06
N GLY A 102 -10.74 13.33 2.64
CA GLY A 102 -9.65 13.43 1.66
C GLY A 102 -8.31 12.87 2.11
N GLY A 103 -8.21 12.34 3.34
CA GLY A 103 -7.01 11.68 3.84
C GLY A 103 -6.64 10.43 3.06
N GLY A 104 -5.36 10.12 2.98
CA GLY A 104 -4.83 8.91 2.34
C GLY A 104 -4.66 7.76 3.33
N LEU A 105 -5.13 6.56 2.96
CA LEU A 105 -4.97 5.35 3.79
C LEU A 105 -4.21 4.26 3.03
N TYR A 106 -3.07 3.85 3.54
CA TYR A 106 -2.35 2.66 3.08
C TYR A 106 -2.64 1.49 4.03
N VAL A 107 -3.36 0.50 3.56
CA VAL A 107 -3.63 -0.74 4.29
C VAL A 107 -2.52 -1.73 3.95
N PHE A 108 -1.56 -1.90 4.85
CA PHE A 108 -0.35 -2.63 4.58
C PHE A 108 -0.52 -4.14 4.79
N HIS A 109 -0.28 -4.92 3.76
CA HIS A 109 -0.27 -6.38 3.78
C HIS A 109 -1.42 -6.97 4.60
N SER A 110 -1.10 -7.63 5.73
CA SER A 110 -2.06 -8.32 6.59
C SER A 110 -3.06 -7.41 7.30
N ALA A 111 -2.88 -6.10 7.23
CA ALA A 111 -3.85 -5.16 7.77
C ALA A 111 -5.21 -5.24 7.04
N ASN A 112 -5.26 -5.75 5.80
CA ASN A 112 -6.53 -6.03 5.12
C ASN A 112 -7.33 -7.19 5.75
N ASN A 113 -6.72 -7.92 6.67
CA ASN A 113 -7.38 -9.00 7.42
C ASN A 113 -8.11 -8.47 8.66
N ALA A 114 -7.75 -7.26 9.13
CA ALA A 114 -8.25 -6.67 10.35
C ALA A 114 -9.75 -6.35 10.30
N PHE A 115 -10.35 -6.28 11.47
CA PHE A 115 -11.66 -5.69 11.77
C PHE A 115 -12.83 -6.16 10.91
N PRO A 116 -13.12 -7.48 10.84
CA PRO A 116 -14.25 -7.99 10.06
C PRO A 116 -15.60 -7.40 10.50
N GLU A 117 -15.73 -7.05 11.78
CA GLU A 117 -16.96 -6.51 12.36
C GLU A 117 -17.11 -4.97 12.19
N TRP A 118 -16.15 -4.30 11.55
CA TRP A 118 -16.22 -2.87 11.28
C TRP A 118 -16.62 -2.61 9.81
N PRO A 119 -17.91 -2.31 9.52
CA PRO A 119 -18.43 -2.23 8.16
C PRO A 119 -17.74 -1.17 7.30
N GLU A 120 -17.46 0.01 7.88
CA GLU A 120 -16.80 1.09 7.12
C GLU A 120 -15.35 0.76 6.79
N TYR A 121 -14.63 0.05 7.69
CA TYR A 121 -13.30 -0.45 7.37
C TYR A 121 -13.33 -1.42 6.19
N ASN A 122 -14.31 -2.33 6.17
CA ASN A 122 -14.46 -3.26 5.04
C ASN A 122 -14.80 -2.52 3.73
N ARG A 123 -15.52 -1.39 3.77
CA ARG A 123 -15.72 -0.54 2.59
C ARG A 123 -14.45 0.17 2.17
N MET A 124 -13.65 0.67 3.11
CA MET A 124 -12.37 1.32 2.82
C MET A 124 -11.36 0.37 2.19
N ILE A 125 -11.22 -0.85 2.70
CA ILE A 125 -10.25 -1.82 2.17
C ILE A 125 -10.72 -2.53 0.90
N GLY A 126 -12.03 -2.56 0.65
CA GLY A 126 -12.67 -3.22 -0.51
C GLY A 126 -12.64 -4.74 -0.47
N LEU A 127 -11.47 -5.35 -0.30
CA LEU A 127 -11.24 -6.79 -0.20
C LEU A 127 -10.34 -7.09 1.00
N GLY A 128 -10.66 -8.14 1.75
CA GLY A 128 -9.88 -8.56 2.92
C GLY A 128 -9.92 -10.08 3.11
N TRP A 129 -9.24 -10.55 4.14
CA TRP A 129 -9.26 -11.95 4.52
C TRP A 129 -10.57 -12.31 5.22
N ARG A 130 -11.53 -12.84 4.48
CA ARG A 130 -12.89 -13.13 4.96
C ARG A 130 -13.35 -14.50 4.47
N ASN A 131 -14.39 -15.04 5.07
CA ASN A 131 -15.03 -16.25 4.57
C ASN A 131 -15.83 -16.00 3.27
N LYS A 132 -16.18 -17.05 2.54
CA LYS A 132 -16.82 -16.97 1.23
C LYS A 132 -18.16 -16.23 1.21
N ASP A 133 -18.86 -16.18 2.35
CA ASP A 133 -20.20 -15.61 2.43
C ASP A 133 -20.18 -14.11 2.81
N PHE A 134 -18.99 -13.56 3.15
CA PHE A 134 -18.83 -12.18 3.61
C PHE A 134 -19.15 -11.13 2.53
N GLY A 135 -18.82 -11.44 1.30
CA GLY A 135 -18.98 -10.51 0.18
C GLY A 135 -18.46 -11.10 -1.12
N ARG A 136 -18.35 -10.24 -2.14
CA ARG A 136 -17.82 -10.65 -3.44
C ARG A 136 -16.30 -10.85 -3.40
N ALA A 137 -15.78 -11.64 -4.33
CA ALA A 137 -14.35 -11.71 -4.64
C ALA A 137 -14.12 -11.30 -6.10
N ILE A 138 -12.86 -11.08 -6.44
CA ILE A 138 -12.45 -10.70 -7.79
C ILE A 138 -11.45 -11.73 -8.31
N THR A 139 -11.63 -12.14 -9.57
CA THR A 139 -10.64 -12.84 -10.40
C THR A 139 -10.40 -12.06 -11.68
N LEU A 140 -9.33 -12.39 -12.40
CA LEU A 140 -8.99 -11.74 -13.64
C LEU A 140 -8.60 -12.74 -14.71
N ASP A 141 -8.85 -12.41 -15.96
CA ASP A 141 -8.27 -13.10 -17.11
C ASP A 141 -6.80 -12.72 -17.29
N ASP A 142 -6.10 -13.43 -18.15
CA ASP A 142 -4.68 -13.18 -18.43
C ASP A 142 -4.42 -11.82 -19.10
N ASP A 143 -5.43 -11.23 -19.72
CA ASP A 143 -5.41 -9.87 -20.30
C ASP A 143 -5.83 -8.78 -19.31
N GLY A 144 -6.23 -9.15 -18.08
CA GLY A 144 -6.61 -8.25 -16.98
C GLY A 144 -8.10 -7.91 -16.92
N ALA A 145 -8.97 -8.59 -17.67
CA ALA A 145 -10.41 -8.41 -17.55
C ALA A 145 -10.90 -8.89 -16.17
N VAL A 146 -11.66 -8.04 -15.49
CA VAL A 146 -12.11 -8.25 -14.10
C VAL A 146 -13.42 -9.02 -14.07
N HIS A 147 -13.49 -10.07 -13.26
CA HIS A 147 -14.68 -10.87 -13.01
C HIS A 147 -15.03 -10.90 -11.52
N GLU A 148 -16.26 -10.54 -11.21
CA GLU A 148 -16.78 -10.62 -9.85
C GLU A 148 -17.35 -12.02 -9.55
N ILE A 149 -16.98 -12.56 -8.41
CA ILE A 149 -17.55 -13.78 -7.86
C ILE A 149 -18.48 -13.38 -6.72
N PRO A 150 -19.79 -13.68 -6.78
CA PRO A 150 -20.74 -13.30 -5.74
C PRO A 150 -20.41 -13.99 -4.40
N ALA A 151 -20.94 -13.43 -3.30
CA ALA A 151 -20.90 -14.08 -2.00
C ALA A 151 -21.41 -15.53 -2.09
N GLY A 152 -20.77 -16.46 -1.39
CA GLY A 152 -21.05 -17.88 -1.45
C GLY A 152 -20.39 -18.63 -2.61
N GLY A 153 -19.98 -17.95 -3.69
CA GLY A 153 -19.26 -18.56 -4.81
C GLY A 153 -17.76 -18.72 -4.56
N GLY A 154 -17.07 -19.57 -5.30
CA GLY A 154 -15.63 -19.83 -5.15
C GLY A 154 -15.26 -20.39 -3.76
N GLY A 155 -14.24 -19.83 -3.12
CA GLY A 155 -13.72 -20.29 -1.82
C GLY A 155 -13.66 -19.21 -0.75
N ASN A 156 -13.26 -19.61 0.47
CA ASN A 156 -12.81 -18.70 1.49
C ASN A 156 -11.48 -18.05 1.06
N THR A 157 -11.17 -16.88 1.61
CA THR A 157 -9.85 -16.30 1.43
C THR A 157 -8.77 -17.26 1.94
N GLY A 158 -7.69 -17.33 1.22
CA GLY A 158 -6.52 -18.15 1.55
C GLY A 158 -5.38 -17.80 0.60
N HIS A 159 -4.20 -18.31 0.86
CA HIS A 159 -3.06 -18.21 -0.05
C HIS A 159 -2.39 -19.57 -0.24
N GLY A 160 -1.52 -19.66 -1.23
CA GLY A 160 -0.59 -20.78 -1.41
C GLY A 160 0.67 -20.61 -0.56
N LYS A 161 1.73 -21.30 -0.93
CA LYS A 161 3.07 -21.02 -0.41
C LYS A 161 3.50 -19.63 -0.89
N ARG A 162 4.13 -18.85 -0.01
CA ARG A 162 4.84 -17.63 -0.43
C ARG A 162 5.93 -17.99 -1.43
N ALA A 163 6.04 -17.22 -2.47
CA ALA A 163 7.02 -17.43 -3.53
C ALA A 163 7.28 -16.15 -4.32
N ASP A 164 8.40 -16.17 -5.03
CA ASP A 164 8.64 -15.18 -6.07
C ASP A 164 7.62 -15.37 -7.17
N THR A 165 6.85 -14.31 -7.42
CA THR A 165 5.68 -14.42 -8.29
C THR A 165 5.66 -13.27 -9.29
N ARG A 166 5.34 -13.59 -10.55
CA ARG A 166 5.16 -12.58 -11.59
C ARG A 166 3.89 -11.79 -11.35
N VAL A 167 4.05 -10.49 -11.21
CA VAL A 167 2.96 -9.51 -11.09
C VAL A 167 2.73 -8.87 -12.45
N THR A 168 1.46 -8.74 -12.84
CA THR A 168 1.04 -8.08 -14.09
C THR A 168 0.21 -6.84 -13.76
N ARG A 169 0.65 -5.68 -14.25
CA ARG A 169 -0.09 -4.40 -14.13
C ARG A 169 -1.30 -4.38 -15.05
N ILE A 170 -2.33 -3.63 -14.63
CA ILE A 170 -3.53 -3.37 -15.42
C ILE A 170 -3.62 -1.88 -15.71
N GLY A 171 -3.86 -1.55 -16.97
CA GLY A 171 -4.07 -0.17 -17.38
C GLY A 171 -2.93 0.78 -17.03
N GLU A 172 -3.27 2.06 -16.93
CA GLU A 172 -2.36 3.12 -16.54
C GLU A 172 -2.79 3.71 -15.19
N HIS A 173 -1.86 3.78 -14.25
CA HIS A 173 -2.09 4.40 -12.94
C HIS A 173 -0.85 5.19 -12.52
N PRO A 174 -0.96 6.36 -11.87
CA PRO A 174 0.20 7.18 -11.48
C PRO A 174 1.24 6.41 -10.66
N ILE A 175 0.82 5.55 -9.72
CA ILE A 175 1.73 4.72 -8.91
C ILE A 175 2.65 3.87 -9.81
N HIS A 176 2.16 3.42 -10.95
CA HIS A 176 2.88 2.55 -11.89
C HIS A 176 3.54 3.29 -13.06
N ALA A 177 3.57 4.62 -13.03
CA ALA A 177 4.18 5.40 -14.12
C ALA A 177 5.63 4.95 -14.40
N GLY A 178 5.92 4.61 -15.65
CA GLY A 178 7.24 4.14 -16.10
C GLY A 178 7.61 2.71 -15.69
N LEU A 179 6.86 2.03 -14.81
CA LEU A 179 7.17 0.63 -14.44
C LEU A 179 6.88 -0.34 -15.59
N PRO A 180 7.60 -1.47 -15.70
CA PRO A 180 7.34 -2.50 -16.70
C PRO A 180 5.93 -3.10 -16.50
N LYS A 181 5.33 -3.62 -17.58
CA LYS A 181 4.01 -4.27 -17.52
C LYS A 181 4.00 -5.49 -16.60
N GLN A 182 5.12 -6.21 -16.53
CA GLN A 182 5.31 -7.39 -15.68
C GLN A 182 6.63 -7.30 -14.94
N TRP A 183 6.66 -7.75 -13.70
CA TRP A 183 7.85 -7.81 -12.87
C TRP A 183 7.76 -8.94 -11.85
N MET A 184 8.89 -9.43 -11.37
CA MET A 184 8.95 -10.47 -10.34
C MET A 184 8.93 -9.84 -8.95
N ALA A 185 7.87 -10.07 -8.20
CA ALA A 185 7.77 -9.71 -6.79
C ALA A 185 8.32 -10.85 -5.93
N ALA A 186 9.24 -10.54 -5.02
CA ALA A 186 9.84 -11.53 -4.13
C ALA A 186 8.92 -11.89 -2.96
N ASP A 187 8.84 -13.16 -2.62
CA ASP A 187 8.23 -13.74 -1.41
C ASP A 187 6.81 -13.22 -1.13
N ILE A 188 5.93 -13.14 -2.13
CA ILE A 188 4.56 -12.64 -1.95
C ILE A 188 3.55 -13.74 -1.68
N GLU A 189 2.44 -13.34 -1.09
CA GLU A 189 1.22 -14.13 -0.95
C GLU A 189 0.18 -13.70 -1.97
N VAL A 190 -0.25 -14.61 -2.84
CA VAL A 190 -1.41 -14.36 -3.70
C VAL A 190 -2.67 -14.75 -2.93
N TYR A 191 -3.45 -13.76 -2.51
CA TYR A 191 -4.69 -14.00 -1.76
C TYR A 191 -5.80 -14.46 -2.69
N ARG A 192 -6.05 -15.78 -2.69
CA ARG A 192 -7.22 -16.35 -3.39
C ARG A 192 -8.49 -15.87 -2.72
N TYR A 193 -9.44 -15.42 -3.52
CA TYR A 193 -10.76 -15.04 -3.06
C TYR A 193 -10.76 -14.09 -1.85
N ALA A 194 -9.89 -13.09 -1.83
CA ALA A 194 -10.07 -11.97 -0.91
C ALA A 194 -11.49 -11.41 -1.09
N ARG A 195 -12.21 -11.17 0.01
CA ARG A 195 -13.64 -10.90 0.03
C ARG A 195 -13.96 -9.54 0.61
N GLY A 196 -15.02 -8.93 0.11
CA GLY A 196 -15.51 -7.71 0.69
C GLY A 196 -16.59 -7.04 -0.15
N PRO A 197 -16.97 -5.81 0.21
CA PRO A 197 -17.91 -5.02 -0.59
C PRO A 197 -17.41 -4.77 -2.01
N ALA A 198 -16.09 -4.59 -2.19
CA ALA A 198 -15.44 -4.25 -3.45
C ALA A 198 -16.12 -3.07 -4.19
N GLU A 199 -16.61 -2.09 -3.41
CA GLU A 199 -17.24 -0.88 -3.93
C GLU A 199 -16.17 0.16 -4.27
N ASN A 200 -16.33 0.87 -5.39
CA ASN A 200 -15.38 1.88 -5.87
C ASN A 200 -13.92 1.39 -5.93
N LEU A 201 -13.75 0.09 -6.22
CA LEU A 201 -12.47 -0.58 -6.26
C LEU A 201 -11.90 -0.61 -7.66
N THR A 202 -10.62 -0.31 -7.80
CA THR A 202 -9.83 -0.45 -9.02
C THR A 202 -8.67 -1.38 -8.76
N VAL A 203 -8.60 -2.51 -9.47
CA VAL A 203 -7.44 -3.41 -9.42
C VAL A 203 -6.30 -2.79 -10.21
N LEU A 204 -5.12 -2.70 -9.62
CA LEU A 204 -3.92 -2.14 -10.24
C LEU A 204 -3.01 -3.23 -10.81
N SER A 205 -2.91 -4.35 -10.11
CA SER A 205 -2.12 -5.50 -10.55
C SER A 205 -2.68 -6.81 -10.03
N PHE A 206 -2.30 -7.88 -10.70
CA PHE A 206 -2.71 -9.25 -10.35
C PHE A 206 -1.54 -10.22 -10.46
N ALA A 207 -1.71 -11.37 -9.82
CA ALA A 207 -0.80 -12.51 -9.95
C ALA A 207 -1.59 -13.82 -10.01
N ARG A 208 -0.97 -14.85 -10.61
CA ARG A 208 -1.57 -16.18 -10.73
C ARG A 208 -1.36 -16.99 -9.46
N ASP A 209 -2.43 -17.56 -8.96
CA ASP A 209 -2.34 -18.56 -7.90
C ASP A 209 -2.14 -19.95 -8.51
N GLU A 210 -1.05 -20.61 -8.16
CA GLU A 210 -0.68 -21.91 -8.72
C GLU A 210 -1.71 -23.03 -8.42
N LYS A 211 -2.36 -22.96 -7.24
CA LYS A 211 -3.29 -24.00 -6.81
C LYS A 211 -4.58 -24.00 -7.62
N THR A 212 -5.12 -22.83 -7.91
CA THR A 212 -6.38 -22.69 -8.65
C THR A 212 -6.18 -22.46 -10.13
N GLY A 213 -4.99 -21.98 -10.52
CA GLY A 213 -4.72 -21.54 -11.88
C GLY A 213 -5.45 -20.26 -12.27
N LEU A 214 -6.05 -19.56 -11.31
CA LEU A 214 -6.74 -18.28 -11.52
C LEU A 214 -5.85 -17.11 -11.14
N ASN A 215 -6.12 -15.94 -11.73
CA ASN A 215 -5.46 -14.71 -11.35
C ASN A 215 -6.29 -13.96 -10.30
N PHE A 216 -5.60 -13.43 -9.27
CA PHE A 216 -6.22 -12.65 -8.19
C PHE A 216 -5.53 -11.29 -8.03
N PRO A 217 -6.26 -10.25 -7.57
CA PRO A 217 -5.66 -8.96 -7.25
C PRO A 217 -4.53 -9.10 -6.23
N VAL A 218 -3.43 -8.40 -6.44
CA VAL A 218 -2.33 -8.24 -5.46
C VAL A 218 -2.13 -6.79 -5.06
N GLU A 219 -2.67 -5.84 -5.85
CA GLU A 219 -2.75 -4.41 -5.55
C GLU A 219 -4.09 -3.86 -6.03
N TRP A 220 -4.70 -3.03 -5.22
CA TRP A 220 -5.92 -2.31 -5.59
C TRP A 220 -6.07 -1.00 -4.82
N THR A 221 -6.90 -0.12 -5.36
CA THR A 221 -7.31 1.13 -4.71
C THR A 221 -8.80 1.16 -4.50
N VAL A 222 -9.25 1.93 -3.52
CA VAL A 222 -10.65 2.22 -3.25
C VAL A 222 -10.83 3.73 -3.07
N GLY A 223 -11.83 4.29 -3.73
CA GLY A 223 -12.31 5.65 -3.44
C GLY A 223 -13.30 5.62 -2.27
N TYR A 224 -13.00 6.34 -1.19
CA TYR A 224 -13.87 6.44 -0.03
C TYR A 224 -14.14 7.92 0.32
N GLY A 225 -15.32 8.41 0.01
CA GLY A 225 -15.62 9.84 0.08
C GLY A 225 -14.73 10.64 -0.87
N LYS A 226 -13.93 11.57 -0.33
CA LYS A 226 -12.90 12.32 -1.08
C LYS A 226 -11.51 11.69 -0.97
N GLY A 227 -11.34 10.71 -0.08
CA GLY A 227 -10.06 10.09 0.21
C GLY A 227 -9.72 8.93 -0.72
N ARG A 228 -8.48 8.48 -0.58
CA ARG A 228 -7.89 7.41 -1.36
C ARG A 228 -7.41 6.32 -0.44
N VAL A 229 -7.72 5.08 -0.76
CA VAL A 229 -7.21 3.93 -0.04
C VAL A 229 -6.41 3.05 -1.00
N TYR A 230 -5.26 2.60 -0.57
CA TYR A 230 -4.46 1.62 -1.30
C TYR A 230 -4.23 0.40 -0.43
N THR A 231 -4.31 -0.77 -1.04
CA THR A 231 -4.05 -2.06 -0.40
C THR A 231 -3.21 -2.95 -1.31
N SER A 232 -2.25 -3.68 -0.74
CA SER A 232 -1.50 -4.70 -1.45
C SER A 232 -1.26 -5.93 -0.58
N THR A 233 -0.93 -7.06 -1.21
CA THR A 233 -0.53 -8.30 -0.53
C THR A 233 0.99 -8.43 -0.37
N PHE A 234 1.75 -7.39 -0.74
CA PHE A 234 3.21 -7.35 -0.62
C PHE A 234 3.65 -7.09 0.83
N GLY A 235 4.91 -7.42 1.12
CA GLY A 235 5.57 -6.98 2.35
C GLY A 235 5.32 -7.86 3.57
N HIS A 236 5.11 -9.16 3.37
CA HIS A 236 4.99 -10.12 4.46
C HIS A 236 6.24 -10.13 5.35
N VAL A 237 6.05 -10.02 6.67
CA VAL A 237 7.12 -10.15 7.68
C VAL A 237 6.65 -11.07 8.80
N TRP A 238 7.34 -12.21 8.98
CA TRP A 238 7.05 -13.14 10.06
C TRP A 238 8.07 -12.98 11.20
N ALA A 239 7.71 -13.36 12.41
CA ALA A 239 8.49 -13.11 13.63
C ALA A 239 9.92 -13.71 13.63
N ASP A 240 10.19 -14.69 12.78
CA ASP A 240 11.50 -15.35 12.64
C ASP A 240 12.32 -14.88 11.43
N GLN A 241 11.82 -13.85 10.71
CA GLN A 241 12.46 -13.31 9.52
C GLN A 241 13.29 -12.06 9.86
N GLU A 242 14.60 -12.23 10.01
CA GLU A 242 15.52 -11.08 10.19
C GLU A 242 15.65 -10.23 8.91
N ASN A 243 15.65 -10.88 7.74
CA ASN A 243 15.82 -10.24 6.43
C ASN A 243 14.68 -10.65 5.49
N PRO A 244 13.45 -10.14 5.68
CA PRO A 244 12.29 -10.55 4.89
C PRO A 244 12.43 -10.13 3.42
N GLU A 245 12.51 -11.10 2.50
CA GLU A 245 12.74 -10.85 1.07
C GLU A 245 11.64 -9.99 0.45
N GLY A 246 10.39 -10.15 0.88
CA GLY A 246 9.28 -9.31 0.43
C GLY A 246 9.49 -7.82 0.70
N MET A 247 10.10 -7.46 1.84
CA MET A 247 10.46 -6.09 2.18
C MET A 247 11.78 -5.63 1.57
N ARG A 248 12.64 -6.55 1.16
CA ARG A 248 13.89 -6.29 0.42
C ARG A 248 13.66 -6.15 -1.08
N CYS A 249 12.54 -6.63 -1.59
CA CYS A 249 12.20 -6.58 -3.01
C CYS A 249 12.27 -5.14 -3.54
N ALA A 250 13.17 -4.86 -4.49
CA ALA A 250 13.37 -3.53 -5.05
C ALA A 250 12.09 -2.98 -5.70
N GLY A 251 11.25 -3.84 -6.29
CA GLY A 251 9.96 -3.46 -6.82
C GLY A 251 9.01 -2.95 -5.74
N HIS A 252 8.84 -3.70 -4.65
CA HIS A 252 8.00 -3.29 -3.52
C HIS A 252 8.53 -2.02 -2.84
N ARG A 253 9.85 -1.92 -2.59
CA ARG A 253 10.47 -0.71 -2.01
C ARG A 253 10.33 0.52 -2.90
N THR A 254 10.25 0.34 -4.21
CA THR A 254 9.95 1.43 -5.15
C THR A 254 8.48 1.85 -5.10
N LEU A 255 7.56 0.91 -4.88
CA LEU A 255 6.13 1.20 -4.79
C LEU A 255 5.75 1.96 -3.52
N ILE A 256 6.38 1.67 -2.36
CA ILE A 256 6.00 2.27 -1.07
C ILE A 256 5.98 3.82 -1.13
N PRO A 257 7.06 4.54 -1.48
CA PRO A 257 7.03 6.00 -1.55
C PRO A 257 6.04 6.52 -2.60
N ARG A 258 5.95 5.90 -3.78
CA ARG A 258 5.00 6.28 -4.83
C ARG A 258 3.54 6.16 -4.39
N VAL A 259 3.21 5.12 -3.63
CA VAL A 259 1.89 4.93 -3.03
C VAL A 259 1.60 6.05 -2.04
N VAL A 260 2.56 6.39 -1.18
CA VAL A 260 2.38 7.45 -0.19
C VAL A 260 2.24 8.83 -0.86
N GLU A 261 3.02 9.15 -1.89
CA GLU A 261 2.85 10.38 -2.68
C GLU A 261 1.47 10.45 -3.33
N TRP A 262 1.03 9.36 -3.98
CA TRP A 262 -0.28 9.30 -4.59
C TRP A 262 -1.41 9.47 -3.58
N LEU A 263 -1.32 8.82 -2.41
CA LEU A 263 -2.29 8.94 -1.33
C LEU A 263 -2.37 10.36 -0.78
N ALA A 264 -1.23 11.05 -0.68
CA ALA A 264 -1.14 12.47 -0.29
C ALA A 264 -1.64 13.43 -1.38
N GLY A 265 -2.04 12.94 -2.55
CA GLY A 265 -2.46 13.78 -3.68
C GLY A 265 -1.31 14.51 -4.37
N ARG A 266 -0.06 14.04 -4.17
CA ARG A 266 1.14 14.56 -4.80
C ARG A 266 1.35 13.96 -6.18
N GLU A 267 2.12 14.65 -7.01
CA GLU A 267 2.68 14.10 -8.22
C GLU A 267 3.81 13.15 -7.84
N ILE A 268 3.86 11.98 -8.48
CA ILE A 268 4.93 11.00 -8.28
C ILE A 268 6.14 11.46 -9.06
N THR A 269 7.21 11.76 -8.35
CA THR A 269 8.44 12.32 -8.92
C THR A 269 9.56 11.30 -9.04
N ASP A 270 9.46 10.18 -8.34
CA ASP A 270 10.49 9.14 -8.34
C ASP A 270 10.65 8.46 -9.69
N GLU A 271 11.87 8.46 -10.22
CA GLU A 271 12.23 7.68 -11.39
C GLU A 271 12.19 6.17 -11.06
N VAL A 272 12.00 5.36 -12.11
CA VAL A 272 12.13 3.90 -11.96
C VAL A 272 13.61 3.56 -11.78
N PRO A 273 14.01 2.99 -10.65
CA PRO A 273 15.41 2.69 -10.40
C PRO A 273 15.93 1.58 -11.33
N ALA A 274 17.22 1.62 -11.66
CA ALA A 274 17.84 0.67 -12.59
C ALA A 274 17.81 -0.78 -12.08
N ASP A 275 17.68 -0.96 -10.77
CA ASP A 275 17.57 -2.26 -10.11
C ASP A 275 16.11 -2.74 -9.95
N PHE A 276 15.14 -2.08 -10.58
CA PHE A 276 13.74 -2.55 -10.55
C PHE A 276 13.67 -3.96 -11.16
N PRO A 277 12.91 -4.91 -10.56
CA PRO A 277 12.82 -6.29 -11.03
C PRO A 277 12.35 -6.38 -12.49
N THR A 278 12.85 -7.37 -13.21
CA THR A 278 12.37 -7.69 -14.56
C THR A 278 11.16 -8.63 -14.51
N GLY A 279 10.59 -8.97 -15.67
CA GLY A 279 9.53 -9.98 -15.77
C GLY A 279 9.96 -11.40 -15.41
N ASP A 280 11.28 -11.67 -15.33
CA ASP A 280 11.84 -13.01 -15.17
C ASP A 280 12.79 -13.17 -13.96
N SER A 281 13.15 -12.07 -13.29
CA SER A 281 14.04 -12.10 -12.13
C SER A 281 13.64 -11.09 -11.06
N ILE A 282 13.74 -11.52 -9.79
CA ILE A 282 13.65 -10.64 -8.63
C ILE A 282 14.91 -9.76 -8.54
N SER A 283 14.79 -8.68 -7.78
CA SER A 283 15.91 -7.85 -7.33
C SER A 283 15.70 -7.52 -5.85
N LEU A 284 16.72 -7.70 -5.05
CA LEU A 284 16.69 -7.47 -3.61
C LEU A 284 17.68 -6.37 -3.22
N ARG A 285 17.24 -5.46 -2.36
CA ARG A 285 18.09 -4.44 -1.71
C ARG A 285 18.46 -4.89 -0.31
N GLU A 286 19.63 -4.50 0.15
CA GLU A 286 19.97 -4.69 1.57
C GLU A 286 19.12 -3.79 2.46
N ILE A 287 18.87 -4.25 3.69
CA ILE A 287 18.27 -3.43 4.73
C ILE A 287 19.43 -2.69 5.40
N GLU A 288 19.52 -1.39 5.15
CA GLU A 288 20.47 -0.55 5.88
C GLU A 288 19.88 -0.31 7.26
N ALA A 289 20.64 -0.66 8.30
CA ALA A 289 20.25 -0.30 9.66
C ALA A 289 20.36 1.23 9.77
N THR A 290 19.24 1.91 9.92
CA THR A 290 19.24 3.33 10.30
C THR A 290 19.65 3.40 11.78
N GLU A 291 20.79 4.10 12.06
CA GLU A 291 21.25 4.39 13.42
C GLU A 291 20.24 5.22 14.22
#